data_16fcf357010f377c9e9267587220ef95
#
_entry.id   16fcf357010f377c9e9267587220ef95
#
_cell.length_a   1.000
_cell.length_b   1.000
_cell.length_c   1.000
_cell.angle_alpha   90.00
_cell.angle_beta   90.00
_cell.angle_gamma   90.00
#
_symmetry.space_group_name_H-M   'P 1'
#
loop_
_entity.id
_entity.type
_entity.pdbx_description
1 polymer ?
#
loop_
_entity_poly.entity_id
_entity_poly.type
_entity_poly.pdbx_seq_one_letter_code
_entity_poly.pdbx_strand_id
1 'polypeptide(L)'
;MSSYNKNLVFTAACIGMCFFGISMITLGAVLPSLTTKLALDNLQATALVTFLPLGLLGGSLLFGPIVDRFGHKALLLLSCLVVLLGLEGIAFFTSIPLLQVSIIGIGLGGGILNGETNALVADISNEAEKGSRLSLLGAFYGIGALGIPVLLSFLSEYYSFEIILQGTGMVMLIGILFCLGIRFPAPKQPQGFPIKEGLGLLKESSLLLLSFILFFQSGIEGVCNNWTTLYLGQTTGIPENRALIAPVSYTHLTLPTT
;
A
#
# COMPACT_ATOMS: atom_id res chain seq x y z
N MET A 1 -29.49 2.45 15.06
CA MET A 1 -28.37 1.93 14.23
C MET A 1 -28.50 2.53 12.85
N SER A 2 -27.55 3.35 12.40
CA SER A 2 -27.58 3.91 11.04
C SER A 2 -27.36 2.76 10.05
N SER A 3 -28.37 2.54 9.18
CA SER A 3 -28.27 1.53 8.12
C SER A 3 -27.14 1.93 7.15
N TYR A 4 -26.13 1.08 6.96
CA TYR A 4 -25.11 1.22 5.94
C TYR A 4 -25.23 0.10 4.89
N ASN A 5 -24.80 0.38 3.66
CA ASN A 5 -24.81 -0.62 2.59
C ASN A 5 -23.49 -1.40 2.60
N LYS A 6 -23.55 -2.70 2.97
CA LYS A 6 -22.38 -3.57 3.07
C LYS A 6 -21.57 -3.65 1.76
N ASN A 7 -22.24 -3.66 0.61
CA ASN A 7 -21.55 -3.75 -0.68
C ASN A 7 -20.80 -2.47 -1.01
N LEU A 8 -21.34 -1.30 -0.72
CA LEU A 8 -20.63 -0.03 -0.90
C LEU A 8 -19.43 0.09 0.02
N VAL A 9 -19.56 -0.36 1.27
CA VAL A 9 -18.44 -0.38 2.24
C VAL A 9 -17.37 -1.37 1.77
N PHE A 10 -17.76 -2.53 1.27
CA PHE A 10 -16.81 -3.49 0.68
C PHE A 10 -16.09 -2.90 -0.54
N THR A 11 -16.80 -2.21 -1.44
CA THR A 11 -16.19 -1.50 -2.57
C THR A 11 -15.17 -0.45 -2.09
N ALA A 12 -15.49 0.30 -1.04
CA ALA A 12 -14.55 1.27 -0.46
C ALA A 12 -13.29 0.57 0.10
N ALA A 13 -13.43 -0.59 0.75
CA ALA A 13 -12.30 -1.40 1.19
C ALA A 13 -11.44 -1.87 -0.01
N CYS A 14 -12.07 -2.31 -1.10
CA CYS A 14 -11.38 -2.71 -2.33
C CYS A 14 -10.58 -1.55 -2.95
N ILE A 15 -11.14 -0.34 -2.96
CA ILE A 15 -10.44 0.87 -3.41
C ILE A 15 -9.24 1.16 -2.52
N GLY A 16 -9.41 1.11 -1.19
CA GLY A 16 -8.31 1.28 -0.23
C GLY A 16 -7.21 0.25 -0.43
N MET A 17 -7.56 -1.01 -0.68
CA MET A 17 -6.61 -2.08 -0.92
C MET A 17 -5.87 -1.92 -2.25
N CYS A 18 -6.54 -1.42 -3.28
CA CYS A 18 -5.90 -1.02 -4.54
C CYS A 18 -4.86 0.09 -4.30
N PHE A 19 -5.18 1.09 -3.47
CA PHE A 19 -4.25 2.16 -3.12
C PHE A 19 -3.07 1.64 -2.28
N PHE A 20 -3.29 0.65 -1.42
CA PHE A 20 -2.19 -0.07 -0.76
C PHE A 20 -1.27 -0.75 -1.79
N GLY A 21 -1.82 -1.44 -2.79
CA GLY A 21 -1.03 -2.03 -3.88
C GLY A 21 -0.18 -0.99 -4.63
N ILE A 22 -0.78 0.16 -4.98
CA ILE A 22 -0.07 1.29 -5.57
C ILE A 22 1.08 1.75 -4.67
N SER A 23 0.82 1.92 -3.36
CA SER A 23 1.81 2.42 -2.40
C SER A 23 3.05 1.52 -2.28
N MET A 24 2.86 0.20 -2.39
CA MET A 24 3.95 -0.77 -2.24
C MET A 24 4.89 -0.83 -3.44
N ILE A 25 4.39 -0.61 -4.64
CA ILE A 25 5.16 -0.82 -5.88
C ILE A 25 5.71 0.48 -6.47
N THR A 26 5.08 1.62 -6.19
CA THR A 26 5.41 2.89 -6.85
C THR A 26 6.89 3.24 -6.74
N LEU A 27 7.46 3.17 -5.52
CA LEU A 27 8.85 3.56 -5.32
C LEU A 27 9.81 2.71 -6.14
N GLY A 28 9.66 1.38 -6.11
CA GLY A 28 10.51 0.47 -6.89
C GLY A 28 10.37 0.70 -8.40
N ALA A 29 9.17 1.00 -8.86
CA ALA A 29 8.90 1.24 -10.28
C ALA A 29 9.52 2.55 -10.80
N VAL A 30 9.54 3.63 -9.98
CA VAL A 30 10.10 4.93 -10.40
C VAL A 30 11.54 5.14 -9.96
N LEU A 31 12.11 4.25 -9.16
CA LEU A 31 13.45 4.40 -8.58
C LEU A 31 14.54 4.59 -9.65
N PRO A 32 14.58 3.85 -10.77
CA PRO A 32 15.56 4.06 -11.81
C PRO A 32 15.49 5.47 -12.42
N SER A 33 14.29 5.91 -12.79
CA SER A 33 14.05 7.24 -13.35
C SER A 33 14.38 8.36 -12.34
N LEU A 34 14.03 8.16 -11.06
CA LEU A 34 14.33 9.10 -9.99
C LEU A 34 15.84 9.19 -9.72
N THR A 35 16.54 8.05 -9.74
CA THR A 35 18.02 7.97 -9.59
C THR A 35 18.70 8.73 -10.72
N THR A 36 18.27 8.54 -11.95
CA THR A 36 18.81 9.25 -13.12
C THR A 36 18.54 10.75 -13.05
N LYS A 37 17.30 11.14 -12.75
CA LYS A 37 16.88 12.55 -12.69
C LYS A 37 17.63 13.36 -11.64
N LEU A 38 17.85 12.78 -10.46
CA LEU A 38 18.48 13.45 -9.32
C LEU A 38 19.98 13.13 -9.18
N ALA A 39 20.54 12.37 -10.13
CA ALA A 39 21.93 11.89 -10.11
C ALA A 39 22.30 11.26 -8.74
N LEU A 40 21.40 10.42 -8.20
CA LEU A 40 21.60 9.76 -6.91
C LEU A 40 22.69 8.69 -7.03
N ASP A 41 23.54 8.62 -6.03
CA ASP A 41 24.43 7.47 -5.87
C ASP A 41 23.69 6.25 -5.28
N ASN A 42 24.35 5.09 -5.29
CA ASN A 42 23.73 3.85 -4.79
C ASN A 42 23.34 3.93 -3.30
N LEU A 43 24.09 4.70 -2.49
CA LEU A 43 23.82 4.87 -1.07
C LEU A 43 22.56 5.71 -0.85
N GLN A 44 22.42 6.79 -1.61
CA GLN A 44 21.27 7.69 -1.57
C GLN A 44 20.00 6.96 -2.05
N ALA A 45 20.08 6.20 -3.15
CA ALA A 45 18.97 5.39 -3.65
C ALA A 45 18.52 4.34 -2.61
N THR A 46 19.47 3.63 -2.01
CA THR A 46 19.21 2.66 -0.94
C THR A 46 18.57 3.32 0.28
N ALA A 47 19.07 4.49 0.69
CA ALA A 47 18.50 5.23 1.80
C ALA A 47 17.04 5.60 1.53
N LEU A 48 16.68 6.05 0.32
CA LEU A 48 15.30 6.36 -0.02
C LEU A 48 14.38 5.14 0.12
N VAL A 49 14.77 3.97 -0.38
CA VAL A 49 13.97 2.74 -0.28
C VAL A 49 13.73 2.33 1.17
N THR A 50 14.68 2.58 2.07
CA THR A 50 14.55 2.22 3.49
C THR A 50 13.41 2.96 4.21
N PHE A 51 13.02 4.14 3.76
CA PHE A 51 11.95 4.93 4.38
C PHE A 51 10.55 4.35 4.16
N LEU A 52 10.32 3.61 3.07
CA LEU A 52 9.03 2.98 2.79
C LEU A 52 8.65 1.93 3.86
N PRO A 53 9.47 0.91 4.17
CA PRO A 53 9.14 -0.06 5.21
C PRO A 53 9.08 0.55 6.61
N LEU A 54 9.83 1.62 6.91
CA LEU A 54 9.71 2.34 8.18
C LEU A 54 8.33 3.00 8.31
N GLY A 55 7.86 3.65 7.26
CA GLY A 55 6.50 4.19 7.20
C GLY A 55 5.44 3.10 7.37
N LEU A 56 5.59 1.98 6.65
CA LEU A 56 4.68 0.83 6.69
C LEU A 56 4.56 0.26 8.11
N LEU A 57 5.69 0.07 8.79
CA LEU A 57 5.72 -0.38 10.20
C LEU A 57 4.96 0.60 11.10
N GLY A 58 5.24 1.90 10.97
CA GLY A 58 4.54 2.94 11.74
C GLY A 58 3.03 2.91 11.50
N GLY A 59 2.59 2.83 10.25
CA GLY A 59 1.18 2.73 9.90
C GLY A 59 0.50 1.48 10.45
N SER A 60 1.16 0.33 10.34
CA SER A 60 0.65 -0.94 10.85
C SER A 60 0.50 -0.97 12.37
N LEU A 61 1.38 -0.28 13.11
CA LEU A 61 1.26 -0.17 14.57
C LEU A 61 0.16 0.81 14.99
N LEU A 62 -0.08 1.86 14.20
CA LEU A 62 -1.02 2.91 14.55
C LEU A 62 -2.47 2.58 14.17
N PHE A 63 -2.71 1.72 13.15
CA PHE A 63 -4.07 1.55 12.62
C PHE A 63 -5.05 1.01 13.67
N GLY A 64 -4.68 -0.03 14.46
CA GLY A 64 -5.56 -0.67 15.43
C GLY A 64 -6.12 0.30 16.47
N PRO A 65 -5.27 0.98 17.26
CA PRO A 65 -5.72 1.97 18.23
C PRO A 65 -6.56 3.12 17.64
N ILE A 66 -6.25 3.53 16.40
CA ILE A 66 -6.95 4.64 15.76
C ILE A 66 -8.31 4.19 15.22
N VAL A 67 -8.39 3.02 14.58
CA VAL A 67 -9.65 2.51 14.01
C VAL A 67 -10.69 2.25 15.10
N ASP A 68 -10.28 1.68 16.22
CA ASP A 68 -11.17 1.39 17.34
C ASP A 68 -11.81 2.66 17.91
N ARG A 69 -11.05 3.75 17.97
CA ARG A 69 -11.50 5.02 18.53
C ARG A 69 -12.27 5.90 17.53
N PHE A 70 -11.77 6.05 16.32
CA PHE A 70 -12.30 7.01 15.33
C PHE A 70 -13.12 6.36 14.23
N GLY A 71 -13.09 5.02 14.14
CA GLY A 71 -13.84 4.23 13.18
C GLY A 71 -13.18 4.13 11.80
N HIS A 72 -13.68 3.20 11.03
CA HIS A 72 -13.15 2.80 9.73
C HIS A 72 -13.12 3.94 8.69
N LYS A 73 -14.19 4.74 8.60
CA LYS A 73 -14.32 5.78 7.56
C LYS A 73 -13.22 6.84 7.65
N ALA A 74 -13.02 7.40 8.84
CA ALA A 74 -12.04 8.47 9.03
C ALA A 74 -10.63 7.97 8.72
N LEU A 75 -10.31 6.77 9.18
CA LEU A 75 -9.00 6.19 9.00
C LEU A 75 -8.72 5.82 7.55
N LEU A 76 -9.69 5.19 6.84
CA LEU A 76 -9.57 4.88 5.42
C LEU A 76 -9.32 6.13 4.58
N LEU A 77 -10.11 7.18 4.79
CA LEU A 77 -9.98 8.42 4.04
C LEU A 77 -8.65 9.14 4.31
N LEU A 78 -8.25 9.21 5.58
CA LEU A 78 -7.00 9.84 5.97
C LEU A 78 -5.80 9.10 5.37
N SER A 79 -5.78 7.78 5.46
CA SER A 79 -4.68 6.97 4.91
C SER A 79 -4.63 7.04 3.38
N CYS A 80 -5.77 7.01 2.69
CA CYS A 80 -5.83 7.24 1.25
C CYS A 80 -5.26 8.62 0.86
N LEU A 81 -5.61 9.66 1.64
CA LEU A 81 -5.09 11.02 1.40
C LEU A 81 -3.58 11.10 1.64
N VAL A 82 -3.07 10.45 2.68
CA VAL A 82 -1.63 10.41 2.98
C VAL A 82 -0.86 9.69 1.87
N VAL A 83 -1.37 8.58 1.34
CA VAL A 83 -0.77 7.90 0.19
C VAL A 83 -0.79 8.80 -1.05
N LEU A 84 -1.92 9.44 -1.35
CA LEU A 84 -2.04 10.39 -2.46
C LEU A 84 -1.02 11.52 -2.35
N LEU A 85 -0.94 12.20 -1.21
CA LEU A 85 0.00 13.30 -1.00
C LEU A 85 1.46 12.83 -1.10
N GLY A 86 1.77 11.64 -0.62
CA GLY A 86 3.10 11.05 -0.76
C GLY A 86 3.44 10.73 -2.22
N LEU A 87 2.49 10.19 -2.99
CA LEU A 87 2.64 9.92 -4.41
C LEU A 87 2.91 11.21 -5.20
N GLU A 88 2.09 12.24 -4.98
CA GLU A 88 2.29 13.56 -5.58
C GLU A 88 3.61 14.19 -5.14
N GLY A 89 4.03 13.96 -3.90
CA GLY A 89 5.32 14.42 -3.39
C GLY A 89 6.51 13.82 -4.15
N ILE A 90 6.45 12.53 -4.55
CA ILE A 90 7.48 11.92 -5.42
C ILE A 90 7.49 12.58 -6.80
N ALA A 91 6.31 12.96 -7.33
CA ALA A 91 6.21 13.60 -8.64
C ALA A 91 6.74 15.06 -8.63
N PHE A 92 6.47 15.81 -7.56
CA PHE A 92 6.77 17.24 -7.52
C PHE A 92 8.12 17.59 -6.88
N PHE A 93 8.57 16.84 -5.87
CA PHE A 93 9.77 17.21 -5.12
C PHE A 93 11.06 16.71 -5.76
N THR A 94 12.09 17.54 -5.71
CA THR A 94 13.46 17.22 -6.12
C THR A 94 14.44 17.18 -4.95
N SER A 95 14.01 17.64 -3.78
CA SER A 95 14.81 17.63 -2.55
C SER A 95 14.74 16.28 -1.86
N ILE A 96 15.89 15.68 -1.56
CA ILE A 96 15.98 14.37 -0.89
C ILE A 96 15.17 14.34 0.43
N PRO A 97 15.26 15.32 1.34
CA PRO A 97 14.45 15.29 2.57
C PRO A 97 12.93 15.28 2.31
N LEU A 98 12.45 16.02 1.31
CA LEU A 98 11.02 16.04 0.98
C LEU A 98 10.58 14.72 0.34
N LEU A 99 11.43 14.10 -0.47
CA LEU A 99 11.18 12.75 -0.99
C LEU A 99 11.11 11.72 0.14
N GLN A 100 12.02 11.77 1.11
CA GLN A 100 12.00 10.90 2.28
C GLN A 100 10.68 11.03 3.06
N VAL A 101 10.22 12.25 3.31
CA VAL A 101 8.92 12.51 3.96
C VAL A 101 7.77 11.95 3.12
N SER A 102 7.80 12.13 1.80
CA SER A 102 6.78 11.60 0.88
C SER A 102 6.74 10.07 0.92
N ILE A 103 7.91 9.41 0.89
CA ILE A 103 8.03 7.95 0.94
C ILE A 103 7.58 7.39 2.29
N ILE A 104 7.95 8.05 3.41
CA ILE A 104 7.42 7.70 4.74
C ILE A 104 5.89 7.82 4.75
N GLY A 105 5.35 8.89 4.18
CA GLY A 105 3.91 9.10 4.06
C GLY A 105 3.22 7.97 3.28
N ILE A 106 3.76 7.59 2.13
CA ILE A 106 3.25 6.45 1.34
C ILE A 106 3.27 5.17 2.17
N GLY A 107 4.39 4.88 2.84
CA GLY A 107 4.51 3.71 3.71
C GLY A 107 3.51 3.74 4.85
N LEU A 108 3.40 4.87 5.57
CA LEU A 108 2.48 5.02 6.69
C LEU A 108 1.02 4.85 6.28
N GLY A 109 0.60 5.54 5.21
CA GLY A 109 -0.75 5.38 4.67
C GLY A 109 -1.00 3.96 4.17
N GLY A 110 -0.03 3.34 3.49
CA GLY A 110 -0.10 1.95 3.02
C GLY A 110 -0.23 0.95 4.18
N GLY A 111 0.56 1.10 5.24
CA GLY A 111 0.50 0.24 6.44
C GLY A 111 -0.86 0.32 7.14
N ILE A 112 -1.42 1.52 7.24
CA ILE A 112 -2.78 1.71 7.76
C ILE A 112 -3.80 1.04 6.85
N LEU A 113 -3.74 1.28 5.53
CA LEU A 113 -4.70 0.74 4.55
C LEU A 113 -4.73 -0.78 4.56
N ASN A 114 -3.57 -1.44 4.65
CA ASN A 114 -3.51 -2.89 4.74
C ASN A 114 -4.26 -3.42 5.97
N GLY A 115 -3.97 -2.91 7.16
CA GLY A 115 -4.65 -3.32 8.39
C GLY A 115 -6.14 -2.98 8.38
N GLU A 116 -6.46 -1.75 8.00
CA GLU A 116 -7.80 -1.18 7.99
C GLU A 116 -8.76 -1.92 7.04
N THR A 117 -8.37 -2.14 5.79
CA THR A 117 -9.25 -2.77 4.80
C THR A 117 -9.53 -4.23 5.14
N ASN A 118 -8.52 -4.98 5.62
CA ASN A 118 -8.70 -6.35 6.10
C ASN A 118 -9.64 -6.41 7.32
N ALA A 119 -9.43 -5.53 8.31
CA ALA A 119 -10.29 -5.44 9.49
C ALA A 119 -11.73 -5.06 9.12
N LEU A 120 -11.90 -4.06 8.25
CA LEU A 120 -13.22 -3.62 7.77
C LEU A 120 -13.99 -4.75 7.08
N VAL A 121 -13.33 -5.47 6.17
CA VAL A 121 -13.96 -6.59 5.44
C VAL A 121 -14.31 -7.73 6.39
N ALA A 122 -13.43 -8.05 7.35
CA ALA A 122 -13.72 -9.03 8.39
C ALA A 122 -14.93 -8.64 9.24
N ASP A 123 -15.10 -7.35 9.54
CA ASP A 123 -16.14 -6.82 10.39
C ASP A 123 -17.54 -6.78 9.75
N ILE A 124 -17.60 -6.51 8.45
CA ILE A 124 -18.87 -6.43 7.72
C ILE A 124 -19.33 -7.77 7.13
N SER A 125 -18.44 -8.78 7.10
CA SER A 125 -18.71 -10.09 6.52
C SER A 125 -19.24 -11.08 7.57
N ASN A 126 -20.11 -11.98 7.13
CA ASN A 126 -20.44 -13.17 7.92
C ASN A 126 -19.36 -14.25 7.73
N GLU A 127 -19.31 -15.26 8.60
CA GLU A 127 -18.28 -16.30 8.56
C GLU A 127 -18.26 -17.08 7.24
N ALA A 128 -19.41 -17.27 6.57
CA ALA A 128 -19.50 -17.99 5.30
C ALA A 128 -18.90 -17.21 4.11
N GLU A 129 -18.98 -15.87 4.14
CA GLU A 129 -18.52 -15.00 3.05
C GLU A 129 -17.13 -14.40 3.29
N LYS A 130 -16.66 -14.43 4.53
CA LYS A 130 -15.43 -13.74 4.97
C LYS A 130 -14.21 -14.15 4.16
N GLY A 131 -13.99 -15.46 3.98
CA GLY A 131 -12.86 -15.97 3.19
C GLY A 131 -12.88 -15.49 1.75
N SER A 132 -14.03 -15.62 1.07
CA SER A 132 -14.19 -15.18 -0.32
C SER A 132 -13.99 -13.67 -0.48
N ARG A 133 -14.51 -12.85 0.44
CA ARG A 133 -14.35 -11.40 0.41
C ARG A 133 -12.92 -10.96 0.67
N LEU A 134 -12.20 -11.61 1.59
CA LEU A 134 -10.78 -11.34 1.83
C LEU A 134 -9.93 -11.75 0.63
N SER A 135 -10.22 -12.89 -0.04
CA SER A 135 -9.54 -13.27 -1.28
C SER A 135 -9.77 -12.26 -2.40
N LEU A 136 -11.02 -11.78 -2.56
CA LEU A 136 -11.33 -10.74 -3.54
C LEU A 136 -10.63 -9.42 -3.20
N LEU A 137 -10.54 -9.06 -1.92
CA LEU A 137 -9.77 -7.90 -1.46
C LEU A 137 -8.30 -8.01 -1.90
N GLY A 138 -7.68 -9.19 -1.77
CA GLY A 138 -6.32 -9.46 -2.24
C GLY A 138 -6.16 -9.29 -3.76
N ALA A 139 -7.19 -9.61 -4.56
CA ALA A 139 -7.17 -9.35 -6.00
C ALA A 139 -7.09 -7.83 -6.31
N PHE A 140 -7.76 -6.98 -5.53
CA PHE A 140 -7.66 -5.53 -5.68
C PHE A 140 -6.27 -4.99 -5.27
N TYR A 141 -5.60 -5.61 -4.29
CA TYR A 141 -4.18 -5.34 -4.04
C TYR A 141 -3.36 -5.60 -5.30
N GLY A 142 -3.53 -6.76 -5.92
CA GLY A 142 -2.83 -7.12 -7.17
C GLY A 142 -3.09 -6.12 -8.29
N ILE A 143 -4.33 -5.67 -8.48
CA ILE A 143 -4.68 -4.66 -9.49
C ILE A 143 -3.91 -3.35 -9.22
N GLY A 144 -3.85 -2.88 -7.98
CA GLY A 144 -3.09 -1.69 -7.62
C GLY A 144 -1.58 -1.87 -7.83
N ALA A 145 -1.04 -3.02 -7.40
CA ALA A 145 0.37 -3.33 -7.53
C ALA A 145 0.82 -3.47 -8.99
N LEU A 146 -0.04 -4.02 -9.87
CA LEU A 146 0.21 -4.15 -11.29
C LEU A 146 0.04 -2.82 -12.05
N GLY A 147 -0.86 -1.96 -11.59
CA GLY A 147 -1.28 -0.75 -12.29
C GLY A 147 -0.11 0.18 -12.61
N ILE A 148 0.72 0.53 -11.63
CA ILE A 148 1.83 1.46 -11.81
C ILE A 148 2.91 0.94 -12.76
N PRO A 149 3.49 -0.27 -12.59
CA PRO A 149 4.46 -0.80 -13.54
C PRO A 149 3.93 -0.90 -14.96
N VAL A 150 2.68 -1.32 -15.11
CA VAL A 150 2.03 -1.41 -16.43
C VAL A 150 1.86 -0.03 -17.07
N LEU A 151 1.34 0.95 -16.32
CA LEU A 151 1.21 2.33 -16.83
C LEU A 151 2.57 2.91 -17.23
N LEU A 152 3.59 2.75 -16.37
CA LEU A 152 4.94 3.21 -16.68
C LEU A 152 5.51 2.49 -17.91
N SER A 153 5.35 1.16 -18.02
CA SER A 153 5.88 0.39 -19.14
C SER A 153 5.30 0.85 -20.50
N PHE A 154 4.01 1.18 -20.55
CA PHE A 154 3.36 1.60 -21.79
C PHE A 154 3.43 3.10 -22.07
N LEU A 155 3.46 3.93 -21.04
CA LEU A 155 3.34 5.39 -21.19
C LEU A 155 4.68 6.12 -21.07
N SER A 156 5.76 5.48 -20.57
CA SER A 156 7.07 6.14 -20.40
C SER A 156 7.74 6.59 -21.70
N GLU A 157 7.32 6.06 -22.86
CA GLU A 157 7.76 6.52 -24.17
C GLU A 157 7.16 7.89 -24.56
N TYR A 158 6.00 8.23 -23.99
CA TYR A 158 5.24 9.44 -24.34
C TYR A 158 5.20 10.48 -23.20
N TYR A 159 5.27 10.04 -21.96
CA TYR A 159 5.11 10.88 -20.77
C TYR A 159 6.18 10.60 -19.75
N SER A 160 6.60 11.63 -19.02
CA SER A 160 7.49 11.45 -17.88
C SER A 160 6.79 10.72 -16.73
N PHE A 161 7.58 10.06 -15.86
CA PHE A 161 7.00 9.33 -14.72
C PHE A 161 6.20 10.23 -13.80
N GLU A 162 6.55 11.52 -13.68
CA GLU A 162 5.82 12.50 -12.87
C GLU A 162 4.39 12.68 -13.37
N ILE A 163 4.21 12.83 -14.69
CA ILE A 163 2.88 12.99 -15.30
C ILE A 163 2.04 11.74 -15.06
N ILE A 164 2.65 10.55 -15.15
CA ILE A 164 1.96 9.28 -14.90
C ILE A 164 1.53 9.17 -13.44
N LEU A 165 2.40 9.56 -12.51
CA LEU A 165 2.05 9.59 -11.08
C LEU A 165 0.94 10.59 -10.78
N GLN A 166 1.00 11.80 -11.33
CA GLN A 166 -0.05 12.81 -11.19
C GLN A 166 -1.40 12.32 -11.72
N GLY A 167 -1.40 11.68 -12.89
CA GLY A 167 -2.59 11.04 -13.44
C GLY A 167 -3.16 9.96 -12.52
N THR A 168 -2.28 9.15 -11.92
CA THR A 168 -2.66 8.15 -10.91
C THR A 168 -3.25 8.82 -9.67
N GLY A 169 -2.65 9.91 -9.19
CA GLY A 169 -3.16 10.70 -8.08
C GLY A 169 -4.55 11.26 -8.34
N MET A 170 -4.84 11.72 -9.56
CA MET A 170 -6.19 12.15 -9.93
C MET A 170 -7.21 11.01 -9.86
N VAL A 171 -6.85 9.80 -10.32
CA VAL A 171 -7.72 8.62 -10.19
C VAL A 171 -7.93 8.26 -8.72
N MET A 172 -6.88 8.33 -7.89
CA MET A 172 -7.00 8.12 -6.45
C MET A 172 -7.93 9.15 -5.80
N LEU A 173 -7.85 10.42 -6.19
CA LEU A 173 -8.73 11.48 -5.70
C LEU A 173 -10.20 11.17 -5.98
N ILE A 174 -10.54 10.66 -7.18
CA ILE A 174 -11.90 10.23 -7.51
C ILE A 174 -12.35 9.10 -6.57
N GLY A 175 -11.48 8.12 -6.29
CA GLY A 175 -11.77 7.04 -5.34
C GLY A 175 -12.01 7.56 -3.91
N ILE A 176 -11.23 8.53 -3.45
CA ILE A 176 -11.42 9.18 -2.14
C ILE A 176 -12.77 9.91 -2.08
N LEU A 177 -13.10 10.68 -3.11
CA LEU A 177 -14.39 11.40 -3.19
C LEU A 177 -15.58 10.42 -3.19
N PHE A 178 -15.46 9.29 -3.87
CA PHE A 178 -16.46 8.22 -3.82
C PHE A 178 -16.63 7.68 -2.39
N CYS A 179 -15.53 7.36 -1.70
CA CYS A 179 -15.55 6.87 -0.31
C CYS A 179 -16.13 7.89 0.69
N LEU A 180 -15.96 9.20 0.44
CA LEU A 180 -16.56 10.26 1.25
C LEU A 180 -18.07 10.18 1.30
N GLY A 181 -18.72 9.82 0.19
CA GLY A 181 -20.19 9.68 0.08
C GLY A 181 -20.77 8.45 0.80
N ILE A 182 -19.93 7.48 1.21
CA ILE A 182 -20.38 6.20 1.77
C ILE A 182 -20.57 6.31 3.29
N ARG A 183 -21.63 5.67 3.82
CA ARG A 183 -21.82 5.48 5.26
C ARG A 183 -21.17 4.18 5.70
N PHE A 184 -20.36 4.26 6.75
CA PHE A 184 -19.61 3.15 7.35
C PHE A 184 -20.24 2.70 8.68
N PRO A 185 -19.92 1.49 9.17
CA PRO A 185 -20.30 1.08 10.52
C PRO A 185 -19.70 2.00 11.59
N ALA A 186 -20.37 2.09 12.73
CA ALA A 186 -19.88 2.86 13.88
C ALA A 186 -18.61 2.23 14.48
N PRO A 187 -17.74 3.01 15.16
CA PRO A 187 -16.57 2.49 15.87
C PRO A 187 -16.99 1.44 16.91
N LYS A 188 -16.18 0.39 17.06
CA LYS A 188 -16.47 -0.71 18.00
C LYS A 188 -16.17 -0.35 19.44
N GLN A 189 -15.09 0.40 19.66
CA GLN A 189 -14.59 0.74 21.01
C GLN A 189 -14.29 2.24 21.14
N PRO A 190 -15.33 3.10 21.25
CA PRO A 190 -15.12 4.55 21.36
C PRO A 190 -14.28 4.97 22.59
N GLN A 191 -14.16 4.07 23.57
CA GLN A 191 -13.38 4.31 24.80
C GLN A 191 -11.87 4.04 24.64
N GLY A 192 -11.42 3.50 23.50
CA GLY A 192 -10.02 3.25 23.17
C GLY A 192 -9.62 1.77 23.21
N PHE A 193 -8.45 1.49 22.64
CA PHE A 193 -7.90 0.13 22.51
C PHE A 193 -7.31 -0.36 23.83
N PRO A 194 -7.63 -1.59 24.31
CA PRO A 194 -7.06 -2.16 25.52
C PRO A 194 -5.62 -2.66 25.28
N ILE A 195 -4.65 -1.76 25.33
CA ILE A 195 -3.23 -2.02 25.00
C ILE A 195 -2.68 -3.21 25.81
N LYS A 196 -3.07 -3.36 27.08
CA LYS A 196 -2.59 -4.48 27.93
C LYS A 196 -3.05 -5.85 27.43
N GLU A 197 -4.28 -5.94 26.93
CA GLU A 197 -4.81 -7.18 26.36
C GLU A 197 -4.14 -7.48 25.00
N GLY A 198 -3.94 -6.47 24.17
CA GLY A 198 -3.19 -6.58 22.91
C GLY A 198 -1.75 -7.07 23.12
N LEU A 199 -1.04 -6.54 24.11
CA LEU A 199 0.31 -7.02 24.46
C LEU A 199 0.31 -8.46 25.02
N GLY A 200 -0.79 -8.90 25.62
CA GLY A 200 -0.98 -10.29 26.06
C GLY A 200 -0.90 -11.30 24.90
N LEU A 201 -1.37 -10.91 23.71
CA LEU A 201 -1.32 -11.75 22.51
C LEU A 201 0.11 -12.08 22.05
N LEU A 202 1.10 -11.26 22.38
CA LEU A 202 2.51 -11.53 22.08
C LEU A 202 3.07 -12.76 22.84
N LYS A 203 2.33 -13.31 23.80
CA LYS A 203 2.71 -14.54 24.51
C LYS A 203 2.21 -15.81 23.81
N GLU A 204 1.32 -15.67 22.82
CA GLU A 204 0.76 -16.79 22.08
C GLU A 204 1.75 -17.29 21.02
N SER A 205 2.31 -18.49 21.23
CA SER A 205 3.33 -19.08 20.36
C SER A 205 2.86 -19.23 18.89
N SER A 206 1.59 -19.58 18.68
CA SER A 206 1.01 -19.73 17.35
C SER A 206 0.96 -18.40 16.61
N LEU A 207 0.62 -17.32 17.31
CA LEU A 207 0.59 -15.97 16.74
C LEU A 207 1.99 -15.49 16.38
N LEU A 208 2.97 -15.73 17.25
CA LEU A 208 4.37 -15.39 16.99
C LEU A 208 4.92 -16.14 15.78
N LEU A 209 4.67 -17.44 15.67
CA LEU A 209 5.11 -18.23 14.51
C LEU A 209 4.53 -17.72 13.20
N LEU A 210 3.21 -17.48 13.17
CA LEU A 210 2.54 -16.88 12.02
C LEU A 210 3.12 -15.49 11.67
N SER A 211 3.37 -14.66 12.68
CA SER A 211 3.95 -13.34 12.50
C SER A 211 5.35 -13.42 11.89
N PHE A 212 6.19 -14.38 12.31
CA PHE A 212 7.50 -14.59 11.71
C PHE A 212 7.41 -15.05 10.24
N ILE A 213 6.49 -15.97 9.91
CA ILE A 213 6.28 -16.40 8.52
C ILE A 213 5.90 -15.20 7.65
N LEU A 214 4.92 -14.40 8.08
CA LEU A 214 4.49 -13.21 7.36
C LEU A 214 5.58 -12.15 7.27
N PHE A 215 6.41 -11.99 8.30
CA PHE A 215 7.54 -11.06 8.32
C PHE A 215 8.56 -11.41 7.21
N PHE A 216 8.97 -12.67 7.12
CA PHE A 216 9.91 -13.08 6.09
C PHE A 216 9.31 -13.03 4.69
N GLN A 217 8.04 -13.44 4.53
CA GLN A 217 7.33 -13.33 3.26
C GLN A 217 7.26 -11.87 2.79
N SER A 218 6.83 -10.95 3.66
CA SER A 218 6.77 -9.52 3.33
C SER A 218 8.15 -8.92 3.06
N GLY A 219 9.19 -9.40 3.74
CA GLY A 219 10.57 -9.00 3.47
C GLY A 219 11.02 -9.39 2.06
N ILE A 220 10.77 -10.62 1.64
CA ILE A 220 11.08 -11.09 0.28
C ILE A 220 10.29 -10.30 -0.76
N GLU A 221 8.99 -10.12 -0.54
CA GLU A 221 8.12 -9.32 -1.41
C GLU A 221 8.63 -7.89 -1.54
N GLY A 222 9.01 -7.24 -0.44
CA GLY A 222 9.55 -5.89 -0.43
C GLY A 222 10.85 -5.76 -1.23
N VAL A 223 11.76 -6.72 -1.12
CA VAL A 223 13.00 -6.75 -1.92
C VAL A 223 12.67 -6.94 -3.40
N CYS A 224 11.84 -7.91 -3.75
CA CYS A 224 11.47 -8.16 -5.14
C CYS A 224 10.79 -6.94 -5.78
N ASN A 225 9.86 -6.31 -5.09
CA ASN A 225 9.09 -5.19 -5.61
C ASN A 225 9.91 -3.91 -5.79
N ASN A 226 10.88 -3.64 -4.91
CA ASN A 226 11.60 -2.37 -4.93
C ASN A 226 12.96 -2.42 -5.62
N TRP A 227 13.58 -3.60 -5.75
CA TRP A 227 14.95 -3.71 -6.27
C TRP A 227 15.05 -4.41 -7.62
N THR A 228 14.09 -5.25 -8.01
CA THR A 228 14.20 -6.07 -9.23
C THR A 228 14.36 -5.22 -10.48
N THR A 229 13.59 -4.16 -10.64
CA THR A 229 13.66 -3.28 -11.82
C THR A 229 15.03 -2.62 -11.95
N LEU A 230 15.53 -2.05 -10.86
CA LEU A 230 16.84 -1.40 -10.83
C LEU A 230 17.97 -2.41 -11.08
N TYR A 231 17.92 -3.56 -10.44
CA TYR A 231 18.92 -4.63 -10.58
C TYR A 231 19.01 -5.14 -12.02
N LEU A 232 17.85 -5.45 -12.65
CA LEU A 232 17.82 -5.93 -14.02
C LEU A 232 18.36 -4.88 -15.01
N GLY A 233 17.98 -3.62 -14.86
CA GLY A 233 18.50 -2.54 -15.69
C GLY A 233 20.02 -2.39 -15.61
N GLN A 234 20.57 -2.46 -14.40
CA GLN A 234 22.02 -2.27 -14.18
C GLN A 234 22.87 -3.48 -14.56
N THR A 235 22.39 -4.72 -14.35
CA THR A 235 23.19 -5.94 -14.52
C THR A 235 23.01 -6.64 -15.85
N THR A 236 21.82 -6.60 -16.43
CA THR A 236 21.49 -7.35 -17.65
C THR A 236 21.35 -6.49 -18.90
N GLY A 237 21.33 -5.14 -18.73
CA GLY A 237 21.09 -4.22 -19.84
C GLY A 237 19.69 -4.28 -20.44
N ILE A 238 18.73 -4.93 -19.76
CA ILE A 238 17.33 -4.96 -20.18
C ILE A 238 16.77 -3.53 -20.11
N PRO A 239 16.09 -3.04 -21.16
CA PRO A 239 15.44 -1.73 -21.13
C PRO A 239 14.47 -1.59 -19.94
N GLU A 240 14.47 -0.41 -19.30
CA GLU A 240 13.69 -0.13 -18.09
C GLU A 240 12.22 -0.49 -18.24
N ASN A 241 11.59 -0.14 -19.38
CA ASN A 241 10.19 -0.46 -19.66
C ASN A 241 9.87 -1.97 -19.64
N ARG A 242 10.82 -2.83 -19.98
CA ARG A 242 10.67 -4.30 -19.88
C ARG A 242 11.01 -4.81 -18.47
N ALA A 243 11.99 -4.22 -17.81
CA ALA A 243 12.37 -4.58 -16.44
C ALA A 243 11.23 -4.30 -15.43
N LEU A 244 10.38 -3.30 -15.69
CA LEU A 244 9.21 -2.95 -14.88
C LEU A 244 8.17 -4.08 -14.73
N ILE A 245 8.12 -5.01 -15.70
CA ILE A 245 7.15 -6.12 -15.68
C ILE A 245 7.66 -7.29 -14.81
N ALA A 246 8.93 -7.37 -14.52
CA ALA A 246 9.52 -8.51 -13.78
C ALA A 246 8.99 -8.65 -12.33
N PRO A 247 8.86 -7.60 -11.51
CA PRO A 247 8.25 -7.69 -10.17
C PRO A 247 6.80 -8.17 -10.21
N VAL A 248 6.08 -7.84 -11.28
CA VAL A 248 4.70 -8.24 -11.53
C VAL A 248 4.54 -9.76 -11.55
N SER A 249 5.48 -10.46 -12.19
CA SER A 249 5.46 -11.93 -12.27
C SER A 249 5.57 -12.59 -10.91
N TYR A 250 6.36 -12.01 -9.99
CA TYR A 250 6.48 -12.50 -8.62
C TYR A 250 5.16 -12.40 -7.84
N THR A 251 4.48 -11.26 -7.95
CA THR A 251 3.22 -11.02 -7.25
C THR A 251 2.13 -12.01 -7.66
N HIS A 252 2.11 -12.42 -8.93
CA HIS A 252 1.17 -13.43 -9.42
C HIS A 252 1.51 -14.86 -9.01
N LEU A 253 2.80 -15.20 -8.91
CA LEU A 253 3.23 -16.54 -8.52
C LEU A 253 3.01 -16.83 -7.02
N THR A 254 2.92 -15.79 -6.20
CA THR A 254 2.73 -15.89 -4.75
C THR A 254 1.28 -15.76 -4.29
N LEU A 255 0.33 -15.45 -5.20
CA LEU A 255 -1.10 -15.54 -4.86
C LEU A 255 -1.44 -17.00 -4.54
N PRO A 256 -2.01 -17.27 -3.34
CA PRO A 256 -2.39 -18.64 -3.00
C PRO A 256 -3.42 -19.15 -4.00
N THR A 257 -3.03 -20.15 -4.76
CA THR A 257 -3.97 -20.96 -5.55
C THR A 257 -4.74 -21.81 -4.57
N THR A 258 -5.84 -21.32 -4.04
CA THR A 258 -6.84 -22.09 -3.28
C THR A 258 -8.12 -22.18 -4.05
#